data_ebe7a19a8d3dc1eab9f1e7c4417ba16b
#
_entry.id   ebe7a19a8d3dc1eab9f1e7c4417ba16b
#
_cell.length_a   1.000
_cell.length_b   1.000
_cell.length_c   1.000
_cell.angle_alpha   90.00
_cell.angle_beta   90.00
_cell.angle_gamma   90.00
#
_symmetry.space_group_name_H-M   'P 1'
#
loop_
_entity.id
_entity.type
_entity.pdbx_description
1 polymer ?
#
loop_
_entity_poly.entity_id
_entity_poly.type
_entity_poly.pdbx_seq_one_letter_code
_entity_poly.pdbx_strand_id
1 'polypeptide(L)'
;MISALIHVARPADPDAIDPLADTLGALVAGVAAGLVGDAVIVAPSHVAAIHTVAEATGAKLVLRQHGASPWSAGAKAARRDWILCLDAGDIPAEGWIRILDRFIGTARPDMALARLRRPHAGLPTRLVARSEGVIGVGAPRAGDLVRRERLLAGPRFGNRLKPRSLGARLERS
;
A
#
# COMPACT_ATOMS: atom_id res chain seq x y z
N MET A 1 -1.76 12.42 -7.60
CA MET A 1 -2.34 11.07 -7.91
C MET A 1 -1.40 9.97 -7.41
N ILE A 2 -1.97 8.84 -6.96
CA ILE A 2 -1.25 7.66 -6.47
C ILE A 2 -1.67 6.40 -7.23
N SER A 3 -0.82 5.36 -7.20
CA SER A 3 -1.21 3.98 -7.48
C SER A 3 -1.50 3.27 -6.14
N ALA A 4 -2.56 2.48 -6.08
CA ALA A 4 -2.83 1.59 -4.96
C ALA A 4 -2.28 0.20 -5.27
N LEU A 5 -1.41 -0.34 -4.40
CA LEU A 5 -0.96 -1.73 -4.45
C LEU A 5 -1.65 -2.52 -3.35
N ILE A 6 -2.36 -3.59 -3.74
CA ILE A 6 -3.10 -4.44 -2.82
C ILE A 6 -2.47 -5.83 -2.84
N HIS A 7 -1.89 -6.23 -1.72
CA HIS A 7 -1.26 -7.54 -1.58
C HIS A 7 -2.24 -8.55 -1.03
N VAL A 8 -2.45 -9.63 -1.77
CA VAL A 8 -3.24 -10.79 -1.36
C VAL A 8 -2.27 -11.90 -0.96
N ALA A 9 -2.04 -12.04 0.34
CA ALA A 9 -1.01 -12.95 0.86
C ALA A 9 -1.34 -14.43 0.63
N ARG A 10 -2.61 -14.80 0.74
CA ARG A 10 -3.15 -16.16 0.59
C ARG A 10 -4.28 -16.19 -0.43
N PRO A 11 -3.98 -16.11 -1.73
CA PRO A 11 -5.02 -15.98 -2.77
C PRO A 11 -5.87 -17.25 -2.96
N ALA A 12 -5.37 -18.41 -2.49
CA ALA A 12 -6.11 -19.68 -2.52
C ALA A 12 -7.05 -19.87 -1.33
N ASP A 13 -7.04 -18.97 -0.34
CA ASP A 13 -7.99 -18.99 0.76
C ASP A 13 -9.40 -18.69 0.23
N PRO A 14 -10.42 -19.50 0.54
CA PRO A 14 -11.80 -19.26 0.11
C PRO A 14 -12.28 -17.84 0.48
N ASP A 15 -11.86 -17.34 1.61
CA ASP A 15 -12.27 -16.03 2.14
C ASP A 15 -11.40 -14.87 1.60
N ALA A 16 -10.48 -15.12 0.66
CA ALA A 16 -9.56 -14.07 0.16
C ALA A 16 -10.26 -12.97 -0.66
N ILE A 17 -11.43 -13.27 -1.23
CA ILE A 17 -12.16 -12.36 -2.11
C ILE A 17 -12.80 -11.22 -1.33
N ASP A 18 -13.45 -11.50 -0.21
CA ASP A 18 -14.20 -10.53 0.55
C ASP A 18 -13.29 -9.38 1.07
N PRO A 19 -12.15 -9.66 1.76
CA PRO A 19 -11.22 -8.61 2.13
C PRO A 19 -10.64 -7.83 0.95
N LEU A 20 -10.41 -8.49 -0.19
CA LEU A 20 -9.94 -7.80 -1.40
C LEU A 20 -11.01 -6.85 -1.94
N ALA A 21 -12.27 -7.30 -2.00
CA ALA A 21 -13.40 -6.49 -2.45
C ALA A 21 -13.63 -5.28 -1.52
N ASP A 22 -13.55 -5.47 -0.20
CA ASP A 22 -13.64 -4.40 0.79
C ASP A 22 -12.57 -3.31 0.57
N THR A 23 -11.31 -3.73 0.36
CA THR A 23 -10.22 -2.80 0.08
C THR A 23 -10.46 -2.03 -1.21
N LEU A 24 -10.84 -2.72 -2.29
CA LEU A 24 -11.13 -2.09 -3.58
C LEU A 24 -12.31 -1.13 -3.49
N GLY A 25 -13.39 -1.53 -2.79
CA GLY A 25 -14.57 -0.69 -2.52
C GLY A 25 -14.20 0.59 -1.77
N ALA A 26 -13.35 0.50 -0.75
CA ALA A 26 -12.88 1.66 0.00
C ALA A 26 -12.04 2.65 -0.84
N LEU A 27 -11.41 2.17 -1.92
CA LEU A 27 -10.62 3.01 -2.83
C LEU A 27 -11.49 3.76 -3.86
N VAL A 28 -12.75 3.36 -4.08
CA VAL A 28 -13.64 3.99 -5.09
C VAL A 28 -13.78 5.48 -4.87
N ALA A 29 -13.96 5.93 -3.62
CA ALA A 29 -14.03 7.35 -3.30
C ALA A 29 -12.74 8.10 -3.68
N GLY A 30 -11.58 7.47 -3.53
CA GLY A 30 -10.29 8.00 -3.94
C GLY A 30 -10.13 8.11 -5.46
N VAL A 31 -10.69 7.16 -6.21
CA VAL A 31 -10.75 7.21 -7.68
C VAL A 31 -11.66 8.36 -8.12
N ALA A 32 -12.87 8.45 -7.57
CA ALA A 32 -13.81 9.52 -7.87
C ALA A 32 -13.27 10.92 -7.56
N ALA A 33 -12.46 11.05 -6.50
CA ALA A 33 -11.77 12.29 -6.14
C ALA A 33 -10.52 12.59 -6.97
N GLY A 34 -10.13 11.71 -7.91
CA GLY A 34 -8.92 11.86 -8.73
C GLY A 34 -7.60 11.65 -7.98
N LEU A 35 -7.63 11.15 -6.74
CA LEU A 35 -6.42 10.84 -5.98
C LEU A 35 -5.81 9.51 -6.43
N VAL A 36 -6.62 8.45 -6.55
CA VAL A 36 -6.18 7.12 -7.01
C VAL A 36 -6.31 7.05 -8.52
N GLY A 37 -5.18 6.86 -9.20
CA GLY A 37 -5.14 6.82 -10.65
C GLY A 37 -5.10 5.42 -11.26
N ASP A 38 -4.66 4.43 -10.50
CA ASP A 38 -4.63 3.03 -10.89
C ASP A 38 -4.48 2.12 -9.66
N ALA A 39 -4.93 0.86 -9.81
CA ALA A 39 -4.79 -0.18 -8.81
C ALA A 39 -4.02 -1.38 -9.37
N VAL A 40 -3.18 -2.00 -8.52
CA VAL A 40 -2.42 -3.21 -8.83
C VAL A 40 -2.65 -4.22 -7.71
N ILE A 41 -3.17 -5.39 -8.05
CA ILE A 41 -3.30 -6.53 -7.15
C ILE A 41 -2.04 -7.37 -7.28
N VAL A 42 -1.40 -7.69 -6.15
CA VAL A 42 -0.18 -8.51 -6.11
C VAL A 42 -0.45 -9.80 -5.35
N ALA A 43 -0.26 -10.94 -6.00
CA ALA A 43 -0.47 -12.26 -5.40
C ALA A 43 0.75 -13.17 -5.63
N PRO A 44 1.00 -14.16 -4.75
CA PRO A 44 2.09 -15.12 -4.92
C PRO A 44 1.82 -16.16 -6.01
N SER A 45 0.55 -16.43 -6.33
CA SER A 45 0.13 -17.41 -7.33
C SER A 45 -1.13 -16.94 -8.06
N HIS A 46 -1.36 -17.51 -9.23
CA HIS A 46 -2.58 -17.27 -10.00
C HIS A 46 -3.76 -18.04 -9.40
N VAL A 47 -4.85 -17.32 -9.15
CA VAL A 47 -6.16 -17.86 -8.75
C VAL A 47 -7.22 -17.20 -9.60
N ALA A 48 -8.06 -17.99 -10.24
CA ALA A 48 -9.07 -17.51 -11.20
C ALA A 48 -10.01 -16.46 -10.59
N ALA A 49 -10.44 -16.65 -9.33
CA ALA A 49 -11.32 -15.71 -8.67
C ALA A 49 -10.65 -14.32 -8.48
N ILE A 50 -9.37 -14.26 -8.11
CA ILE A 50 -8.61 -13.00 -8.00
C ILE A 50 -8.45 -12.34 -9.38
N HIS A 51 -8.22 -13.14 -10.42
CA HIS A 51 -8.13 -12.65 -11.79
C HIS A 51 -9.45 -12.01 -12.24
N THR A 52 -10.57 -12.67 -11.99
CA THR A 52 -11.92 -12.13 -12.29
C THR A 52 -12.17 -10.80 -11.58
N VAL A 53 -11.79 -10.67 -10.29
CA VAL A 53 -11.90 -9.40 -9.56
C VAL A 53 -11.04 -8.32 -10.19
N ALA A 54 -9.80 -8.66 -10.59
CA ALA A 54 -8.91 -7.71 -11.24
C ALA A 54 -9.50 -7.19 -12.57
N GLU A 55 -10.03 -8.08 -13.41
CA GLU A 55 -10.68 -7.70 -14.66
C GLU A 55 -11.94 -6.84 -14.44
N ALA A 56 -12.81 -7.24 -13.51
CA ALA A 56 -14.05 -6.51 -13.23
C ALA A 56 -13.80 -5.09 -12.68
N THR A 57 -12.69 -4.88 -11.97
CA THR A 57 -12.33 -3.58 -11.37
C THR A 57 -11.36 -2.75 -12.20
N GLY A 58 -10.83 -3.31 -13.30
CA GLY A 58 -9.78 -2.68 -14.09
C GLY A 58 -8.42 -2.60 -13.39
N ALA A 59 -8.24 -3.32 -12.28
CA ALA A 59 -6.97 -3.44 -11.60
C ALA A 59 -6.02 -4.39 -12.35
N LYS A 60 -4.72 -4.11 -12.29
CA LYS A 60 -3.72 -4.99 -12.91
C LYS A 60 -3.31 -6.10 -11.94
N LEU A 61 -3.47 -7.36 -12.32
CA LEU A 61 -2.95 -8.48 -11.54
C LEU A 61 -1.45 -8.70 -11.86
N VAL A 62 -0.64 -8.81 -10.81
CA VAL A 62 0.80 -9.11 -10.86
C VAL A 62 1.10 -10.31 -9.98
N LEU A 63 1.74 -11.31 -10.56
CA LEU A 63 2.25 -12.45 -9.80
C LEU A 63 3.67 -12.14 -9.34
N ARG A 64 3.90 -12.20 -8.00
CA ARG A 64 5.23 -11.98 -7.46
C ARG A 64 6.07 -13.25 -7.51
N GLN A 65 7.32 -13.10 -7.84
CA GLN A 65 8.28 -14.20 -7.72
C GLN A 65 8.52 -14.56 -6.25
N HIS A 66 8.82 -15.83 -6.00
CA HIS A 66 9.15 -16.32 -4.66
C HIS A 66 10.29 -15.50 -4.04
N GLY A 67 10.15 -15.11 -2.78
CA GLY A 67 11.15 -14.28 -2.07
C GLY A 67 11.16 -12.80 -2.42
N ALA A 68 10.50 -12.37 -3.51
CA ALA A 68 10.42 -10.95 -3.85
C ALA A 68 9.43 -10.19 -2.94
N SER A 69 9.72 -8.92 -2.67
CA SER A 69 8.77 -8.05 -1.99
C SER A 69 7.53 -7.83 -2.86
N PRO A 70 6.30 -7.96 -2.32
CA PRO A 70 5.08 -7.67 -3.06
C PRO A 70 5.06 -6.22 -3.56
N TRP A 71 5.57 -5.30 -2.77
CA TRP A 71 5.61 -3.88 -3.09
C TRP A 71 6.52 -3.58 -4.28
N SER A 72 7.71 -4.20 -4.32
CA SER A 72 8.63 -4.07 -5.45
C SER A 72 8.05 -4.70 -6.72
N ALA A 73 7.38 -5.86 -6.61
CA ALA A 73 6.75 -6.51 -7.75
C ALA A 73 5.62 -5.64 -8.35
N GLY A 74 4.72 -5.13 -7.50
CA GLY A 74 3.62 -4.27 -7.91
C GLY A 74 4.08 -2.91 -8.45
N ALA A 75 5.15 -2.33 -7.89
CA ALA A 75 5.68 -1.03 -8.31
C ALA A 75 6.13 -1.02 -9.78
N LYS A 76 6.53 -2.16 -10.35
CA LYS A 76 6.87 -2.28 -11.78
C LYS A 76 5.66 -2.05 -12.68
N ALA A 77 4.48 -2.40 -12.21
CA ALA A 77 3.22 -2.27 -12.94
C ALA A 77 2.46 -0.98 -12.66
N ALA A 78 2.74 -0.33 -11.54
CA ALA A 78 2.16 0.93 -11.11
C ALA A 78 2.57 2.09 -12.03
N ARG A 79 1.66 3.05 -12.23
CA ARG A 79 1.84 4.16 -13.18
C ARG A 79 2.18 5.50 -12.52
N ARG A 80 1.96 5.64 -11.20
CA ARG A 80 2.12 6.91 -10.49
C ARG A 80 3.39 6.93 -9.65
N ASP A 81 3.88 8.13 -9.32
CA ASP A 81 5.11 8.31 -8.55
C ASP A 81 4.97 7.94 -7.07
N TRP A 82 3.74 8.03 -6.54
CA TRP A 82 3.41 7.63 -5.20
C TRP A 82 2.59 6.35 -5.18
N ILE A 83 2.95 5.45 -4.30
CA ILE A 83 2.31 4.14 -4.15
C ILE A 83 1.80 3.99 -2.73
N LEU A 84 0.50 3.74 -2.59
CA LEU A 84 -0.12 3.33 -1.35
C LEU A 84 -0.11 1.80 -1.26
N CYS A 85 0.64 1.26 -0.30
CA CYS A 85 0.76 -0.17 -0.04
C CYS A 85 -0.36 -0.63 0.91
N LEU A 86 -1.18 -1.59 0.51
CA LEU A 86 -2.29 -2.14 1.29
C LEU A 86 -2.25 -3.66 1.27
N ASP A 87 -2.59 -4.30 2.38
CA ASP A 87 -2.98 -5.71 2.36
C ASP A 87 -4.49 -5.81 2.06
N ALA A 88 -4.94 -6.92 1.47
CA ALA A 88 -6.38 -7.20 1.35
C ALA A 88 -7.03 -7.16 2.75
N GLY A 89 -8.14 -6.44 2.87
CA GLY A 89 -8.81 -6.12 4.15
C GLY A 89 -8.39 -4.79 4.77
N ASP A 90 -7.41 -4.07 4.21
CA ASP A 90 -7.08 -2.71 4.67
C ASP A 90 -8.07 -1.69 4.12
N ILE A 91 -8.74 -0.97 5.01
CA ILE A 91 -9.75 0.04 4.69
C ILE A 91 -9.24 1.41 5.15
N PRO A 92 -8.91 2.33 4.24
CA PRO A 92 -8.61 3.71 4.61
C PRO A 92 -9.84 4.38 5.23
N ALA A 93 -9.69 4.87 6.48
CA ALA A 93 -10.76 5.50 7.22
C ALA A 93 -11.07 6.91 6.70
N GLU A 94 -12.22 7.46 7.08
CA GLU A 94 -12.69 8.77 6.64
C GLU A 94 -11.60 9.86 6.70
N GLY A 95 -11.58 10.73 5.70
CA GLY A 95 -10.64 11.85 5.58
C GLY A 95 -9.27 11.49 4.98
N TRP A 96 -9.01 10.21 4.66
CA TRP A 96 -7.74 9.77 4.11
C TRP A 96 -7.37 10.47 2.79
N ILE A 97 -8.34 10.72 1.91
CA ILE A 97 -8.15 11.35 0.61
C ILE A 97 -7.48 12.72 0.77
N ARG A 98 -8.08 13.57 1.60
CA ARG A 98 -7.58 14.94 1.85
C ARG A 98 -6.20 14.93 2.49
N ILE A 99 -5.93 13.99 3.40
CA ILE A 99 -4.65 13.90 4.09
C ILE A 99 -3.54 13.46 3.11
N LEU A 100 -3.81 12.46 2.26
CA LEU A 100 -2.84 11.98 1.29
C LEU A 100 -2.61 13.00 0.17
N ASP A 101 -3.67 13.60 -0.35
CA ASP A 101 -3.56 14.62 -1.40
C ASP A 101 -2.73 15.82 -0.92
N ARG A 102 -3.02 16.34 0.27
CA ARG A 102 -2.22 17.40 0.88
C ARG A 102 -0.77 17.01 1.08
N PHE A 103 -0.53 15.77 1.56
CA PHE A 103 0.83 15.27 1.77
C PHE A 103 1.60 15.22 0.46
N ILE A 104 1.02 14.63 -0.60
CA ILE A 104 1.64 14.50 -1.91
C ILE A 104 1.96 15.86 -2.52
N GLY A 105 1.01 16.82 -2.42
CA GLY A 105 1.19 18.17 -2.93
C GLY A 105 2.25 18.99 -2.20
N THR A 106 2.59 18.63 -0.95
CA THR A 106 3.56 19.37 -0.12
C THR A 106 4.81 18.57 0.22
N ALA A 107 4.92 17.33 -0.26
CA ALA A 107 6.05 16.45 0.04
C ALA A 107 7.34 16.97 -0.61
N ARG A 108 8.37 17.17 0.22
CA ARG A 108 9.69 17.57 -0.24
C ARG A 108 10.34 16.45 -1.06
N PRO A 109 11.30 16.75 -1.95
CA PRO A 109 11.96 15.74 -2.78
C PRO A 109 12.68 14.65 -1.97
N ASP A 110 13.22 15.00 -0.80
CA ASP A 110 13.89 14.07 0.11
C ASP A 110 12.93 13.14 0.87
N MET A 111 11.65 13.47 0.89
CA MET A 111 10.62 12.69 1.57
C MET A 111 10.13 11.55 0.69
N ALA A 112 10.46 10.33 1.06
CA ALA A 112 10.18 9.16 0.24
C ALA A 112 9.17 8.19 0.85
N LEU A 113 8.81 8.38 2.13
CA LEU A 113 7.94 7.46 2.88
C LEU A 113 7.06 8.21 3.87
N ALA A 114 5.77 7.94 3.81
CA ALA A 114 4.81 8.30 4.85
C ALA A 114 4.01 7.08 5.30
N ARG A 115 3.48 7.11 6.50
CA ARG A 115 2.79 5.96 7.11
C ARG A 115 1.43 6.36 7.67
N LEU A 116 0.40 5.61 7.29
CA LEU A 116 -0.94 5.70 7.86
C LEU A 116 -0.97 5.01 9.22
N ARG A 117 -1.80 5.50 10.13
CA ARG A 117 -1.93 4.96 11.49
C ARG A 117 -2.84 3.75 11.50
N ARG A 118 -2.48 2.72 12.28
CA ARG A 118 -3.35 1.59 12.61
C ARG A 118 -3.78 1.74 14.08
N PRO A 119 -5.04 2.11 14.37
CA PRO A 119 -5.48 2.43 15.75
C PRO A 119 -5.40 1.23 16.70
N HIS A 120 -5.59 0.02 16.19
CA HIS A 120 -5.58 -1.22 16.99
C HIS A 120 -4.20 -1.89 17.07
N ALA A 121 -3.12 -1.22 16.67
CA ALA A 121 -1.77 -1.74 16.86
C ALA A 121 -1.46 -1.85 18.38
N GLY A 122 -1.13 -3.05 18.84
CA GLY A 122 -0.77 -3.32 20.24
C GLY A 122 0.45 -2.52 20.68
N LEU A 123 0.67 -2.44 22.00
CA LEU A 123 1.81 -1.72 22.60
C LEU A 123 3.18 -2.05 21.95
N PRO A 124 3.53 -3.33 21.67
CA PRO A 124 4.80 -3.66 21.03
C PRO A 124 4.91 -3.06 19.63
N THR A 125 3.83 -3.07 18.84
CA THR A 125 3.80 -2.48 17.49
C THR A 125 3.98 -0.96 17.53
N ARG A 126 3.46 -0.27 18.56
CA ARG A 126 3.64 1.17 18.76
C ARG A 126 5.09 1.51 19.12
N LEU A 127 5.74 0.70 19.95
CA LEU A 127 7.16 0.87 20.31
C LEU A 127 8.06 0.67 19.10
N VAL A 128 7.81 -0.38 18.32
CA VAL A 128 8.53 -0.62 17.04
C VAL A 128 8.35 0.54 16.09
N ALA A 129 7.11 1.04 15.89
CA ALA A 129 6.84 2.19 15.04
C ALA A 129 7.56 3.46 15.50
N ARG A 130 7.74 3.64 16.81
CA ARG A 130 8.48 4.78 17.38
C ARG A 130 9.99 4.67 17.16
N SER A 131 10.55 3.48 17.32
CA SER A 131 11.97 3.22 17.02
C SER A 131 12.27 3.35 15.51
N GLU A 132 11.37 2.91 14.64
CA GLU A 132 11.47 3.08 13.19
C GLU A 132 11.51 4.55 12.75
N GLY A 133 10.82 5.45 13.48
CA GLY A 133 10.88 6.90 13.23
C GLY A 133 12.27 7.50 13.47
N VAL A 134 13.05 6.91 14.37
CA VAL A 134 14.41 7.37 14.71
C VAL A 134 15.46 6.66 13.88
N ILE A 135 15.36 5.32 13.76
CA ILE A 135 16.38 4.47 13.14
C ILE A 135 16.14 4.31 11.61
N GLY A 136 14.91 4.59 11.15
CA GLY A 136 14.46 4.36 9.77
C GLY A 136 14.07 2.91 9.50
N VAL A 137 13.35 2.69 8.41
CA VAL A 137 12.77 1.40 8.00
C VAL A 137 13.59 0.81 6.87
N GLY A 138 13.92 -0.47 6.96
CA GLY A 138 14.64 -1.19 5.91
C GLY A 138 13.75 -1.58 4.72
N ALA A 139 12.44 -1.79 4.95
CA ALA A 139 11.49 -2.18 3.91
C ALA A 139 10.10 -1.56 4.17
N PRO A 140 9.40 -1.12 3.12
CA PRO A 140 8.00 -0.68 3.20
C PRO A 140 7.07 -1.83 3.60
N ARG A 141 5.95 -1.49 4.22
CA ARG A 141 4.90 -2.42 4.65
C ARG A 141 3.51 -1.90 4.30
N ALA A 142 2.49 -2.71 4.52
CA ALA A 142 1.11 -2.27 4.37
C ALA A 142 0.80 -1.07 5.28
N GLY A 143 0.11 -0.08 4.73
CA GLY A 143 -0.14 1.22 5.34
C GLY A 143 0.92 2.28 5.02
N ASP A 144 1.92 1.96 4.22
CA ASP A 144 2.92 2.94 3.78
C ASP A 144 2.53 3.59 2.43
N LEU A 145 2.72 4.89 2.35
CA LEU A 145 2.73 5.66 1.11
C LEU A 145 4.18 5.94 0.74
N VAL A 146 4.64 5.38 -0.38
CA VAL A 146 6.07 5.33 -0.75
C VAL A 146 6.29 5.89 -2.14
N ARG A 147 7.41 6.56 -2.38
CA ARG A 147 7.81 6.89 -3.75
C ARG A 147 8.14 5.63 -4.53
N ARG A 148 7.56 5.50 -5.73
CA ARG A 148 7.73 4.34 -6.63
C ARG A 148 9.19 4.01 -6.89
N GLU A 149 10.04 4.99 -7.11
CA GLU A 149 11.47 4.83 -7.34
C GLU A 149 12.17 4.07 -6.21
N ARG A 150 11.72 4.27 -4.94
CA ARG A 150 12.30 3.58 -3.77
C ARG A 150 11.93 2.10 -3.73
N LEU A 151 10.73 1.75 -4.17
CA LEU A 151 10.32 0.35 -4.31
C LEU A 151 11.06 -0.37 -5.44
N LEU A 152 11.36 0.35 -6.51
CA LEU A 152 12.11 -0.18 -7.66
C LEU A 152 13.61 -0.32 -7.37
N ALA A 153 14.18 0.58 -6.57
CA ALA A 153 15.60 0.53 -6.22
C ALA A 153 15.97 -0.66 -5.32
N GLY A 154 14.98 -1.31 -4.70
CA GLY A 154 15.18 -2.42 -3.77
C GLY A 154 15.85 -2.00 -2.44
N PRO A 155 16.02 -2.94 -1.51
CA PRO A 155 16.69 -2.70 -0.26
C PRO A 155 18.20 -2.48 -0.49
N ARG A 156 18.65 -1.23 -0.45
CA ARG A 156 20.08 -0.89 -0.44
C ARG A 156 20.53 -0.72 1.01
N PHE A 157 21.56 -1.46 1.41
CA PHE A 157 22.23 -1.27 2.69
C PHE A 157 22.63 0.21 2.85
N GLY A 158 22.14 0.84 3.93
CA GLY A 158 22.48 2.23 4.26
C GLY A 158 21.40 3.28 3.95
N ASN A 159 20.41 3.01 3.13
CA ASN A 159 19.38 3.99 2.76
C ASN A 159 18.06 3.73 3.51
N ARG A 160 18.10 3.89 4.85
CA ARG A 160 16.92 3.74 5.70
C ARG A 160 15.94 4.88 5.46
N LEU A 161 14.69 4.53 5.15
CA LEU A 161 13.62 5.50 4.95
C LEU A 161 13.07 5.94 6.31
N LYS A 162 13.02 7.25 6.56
CA LYS A 162 12.36 7.79 7.75
C LYS A 162 10.87 7.99 7.46
N PRO A 163 9.97 7.21 8.08
CA PRO A 163 8.55 7.34 7.84
C PRO A 163 8.00 8.60 8.51
N ARG A 164 7.29 9.44 7.75
CA ARG A 164 6.47 10.51 8.31
C ARG A 164 5.10 9.95 8.67
N SER A 165 4.71 10.01 9.93
CA SER A 165 3.37 9.60 10.36
C SER A 165 2.31 10.58 9.82
N LEU A 166 1.28 10.04 9.16
CA LEU A 166 0.12 10.78 8.69
C LEU A 166 -1.05 10.65 9.69
N GLY A 167 -1.97 11.63 9.66
CA GLY A 167 -3.21 11.57 10.45
C GLY A 167 -4.25 10.58 9.89
N ALA A 168 -4.07 10.11 8.65
CA ALA A 168 -4.94 9.11 8.04
C ALA A 168 -4.81 7.76 8.77
N ARG A 169 -5.94 7.06 8.92
CA ARG A 169 -6.02 5.78 9.63
C ARG A 169 -6.32 4.67 8.63
N LEU A 170 -5.88 3.45 8.98
CA LEU A 170 -6.27 2.20 8.33
C LEU A 170 -7.00 1.33 9.32
N GLU A 171 -8.18 0.89 8.93
CA GLU A 171 -8.98 -0.11 9.63
C GLU A 171 -8.79 -1.46 8.94
N ARG A 172 -9.31 -2.52 9.56
CA ARG A 172 -9.27 -3.87 9.00
C ARG A 172 -10.69 -4.43 8.96
N SER A 173 -11.10 -4.96 7.79
CA SER A 173 -12.29 -5.78 7.66
C SER A 173 -12.12 -7.16 8.28
#